data_b53c8b1f97ac9898ce5fdc6cbee05fbf
#
_entry.id   b53c8b1f97ac9898ce5fdc6cbee05fbf
#
_cell.length_a   1.000
_cell.length_b   1.000
_cell.length_c   1.000
_cell.angle_alpha   90.00
_cell.angle_beta   90.00
_cell.angle_gamma   90.00
#
_symmetry.space_group_name_H-M   'P 1'
#
loop_
_entity.id
_entity.type
_entity.pdbx_description
1 polymer ?
#
loop_
_entity_poly.entity_id
_entity_poly.type
_entity_poly.pdbx_seq_one_letter_code
_entity_poly.pdbx_strand_id
1 'polypeptide(L)'
;PRGMGKTEVVRYFETGLLRDEETRIALLHMEEMKSTTYRAMATYHLGINVRTKDDARDAGISEEDVIKAAQAATQGERTIIFEMRGHDDPLKLLDYVRLSASVYGAGFIFIDHVQRLAYLSSTGVDGATSVLTTLGSRMAQLAKELNIGVVFISQVNDDGRTKYAASLEEEAIICIKLERDVESEDEILQNTTTFVIDKNRPFAKLG
;
A
#
# COMPACT_ATOMS: atom_id res chain seq x y z
N PRO A 1 -5.17 -13.88 2.60
CA PRO A 1 -5.07 -14.24 4.02
C PRO A 1 -4.39 -13.14 4.83
N ARG A 2 -4.63 -13.10 6.15
CA ARG A 2 -3.93 -12.22 7.09
C ARG A 2 -2.52 -12.75 7.32
N GLY A 3 -1.55 -11.88 7.61
CA GLY A 3 -0.19 -12.32 7.97
C GLY A 3 0.77 -12.58 6.81
N MET A 4 0.37 -12.36 5.56
CA MET A 4 1.21 -12.61 4.38
C MET A 4 2.31 -11.55 4.14
N GLY A 5 2.48 -10.59 5.02
CA GLY A 5 3.50 -9.55 4.89
C GLY A 5 3.19 -8.44 3.86
N LYS A 6 1.93 -8.27 3.44
CA LYS A 6 1.56 -7.26 2.43
C LYS A 6 2.05 -5.86 2.80
N THR A 7 1.76 -5.40 4.01
CA THR A 7 2.17 -4.08 4.49
C THR A 7 3.69 -3.93 4.52
N GLU A 8 4.43 -4.99 4.86
CA GLU A 8 5.90 -4.99 4.84
C GLU A 8 6.44 -4.80 3.43
N VAL A 9 5.90 -5.55 2.48
CA VAL A 9 6.27 -5.44 1.06
C VAL A 9 6.01 -4.04 0.54
N VAL A 10 4.86 -3.46 0.90
CA VAL A 10 4.51 -2.10 0.51
C VAL A 10 5.51 -1.09 1.08
N ARG A 11 5.84 -1.20 2.37
CA ARG A 11 6.86 -0.35 3.00
C ARG A 11 8.23 -0.48 2.32
N TYR A 12 8.59 -1.69 1.92
CA TYR A 12 9.83 -1.91 1.17
C TYR A 12 9.82 -1.17 -0.17
N PHE A 13 8.72 -1.20 -0.92
CA PHE A 13 8.58 -0.45 -2.17
C PHE A 13 8.56 1.07 -1.93
N GLU A 14 7.79 1.55 -0.94
CA GLU A 14 7.72 2.97 -0.58
C GLU A 14 9.10 3.53 -0.26
N THR A 15 9.84 2.86 0.64
CA THR A 15 11.19 3.29 1.01
C THR A 15 12.20 3.09 -0.11
N GLY A 16 12.02 2.06 -0.94
CA GLY A 16 12.86 1.80 -2.11
C GLY A 16 12.76 2.91 -3.16
N LEU A 17 11.54 3.36 -3.46
CA LEU A 17 11.29 4.45 -4.42
C LEU A 17 11.89 5.79 -3.94
N LEU A 18 11.87 6.06 -2.64
CA LEU A 18 12.42 7.29 -2.07
C LEU A 18 13.96 7.36 -2.10
N ARG A 19 14.66 6.29 -2.49
CA ARG A 19 16.10 6.33 -2.75
C ARG A 19 16.45 7.18 -3.96
N ASP A 20 15.55 7.27 -4.93
CA ASP A 20 15.66 8.25 -6.00
C ASP A 20 15.26 9.63 -5.46
N GLU A 21 16.16 10.61 -5.59
CA GLU A 21 16.02 11.94 -4.99
C GLU A 21 14.90 12.78 -5.62
N GLU A 22 14.48 12.46 -6.82
CA GLU A 22 13.40 13.19 -7.52
C GLU A 22 12.03 12.56 -7.29
N THR A 23 11.97 11.31 -6.84
CA THR A 23 10.72 10.60 -6.64
C THR A 23 9.96 11.14 -5.42
N ARG A 24 8.68 11.44 -5.63
CA ARG A 24 7.70 11.79 -4.60
C ARG A 24 6.62 10.73 -4.57
N ILE A 25 6.18 10.39 -3.37
CA ILE A 25 5.14 9.38 -3.16
C ILE A 25 3.98 9.93 -2.33
N ALA A 26 2.80 9.40 -2.57
CA ALA A 26 1.64 9.62 -1.72
C ALA A 26 1.12 8.29 -1.16
N LEU A 27 0.80 8.29 0.13
CA LEU A 27 0.31 7.13 0.86
C LEU A 27 -1.12 7.41 1.32
N LEU A 28 -2.06 6.62 0.82
CA LEU A 28 -3.47 6.70 1.18
C LEU A 28 -3.83 5.47 2.01
N HIS A 29 -3.61 5.58 3.32
CA HIS A 29 -3.86 4.49 4.26
C HIS A 29 -5.23 4.62 4.88
N MET A 30 -6.02 3.54 4.78
CA MET A 30 -7.40 3.50 5.24
C MET A 30 -7.57 2.82 6.59
N GLU A 31 -6.57 2.09 7.03
CA GLU A 31 -6.58 1.35 8.30
C GLU A 31 -5.53 1.82 9.28
N GLU A 32 -4.48 2.44 8.80
CA GLU A 32 -3.35 2.87 9.59
C GLU A 32 -3.41 4.35 9.93
N MET A 33 -3.09 4.71 11.17
CA MET A 33 -2.82 6.09 11.54
C MET A 33 -1.48 6.55 10.97
N LYS A 34 -1.33 7.83 10.65
CA LYS A 34 -0.06 8.41 10.18
C LYS A 34 1.11 8.08 11.11
N SER A 35 0.88 8.13 12.42
CA SER A 35 1.92 7.80 13.41
C SER A 35 2.46 6.38 13.26
N THR A 36 1.59 5.41 12.95
CA THR A 36 1.99 4.02 12.69
C THR A 36 2.82 3.91 11.42
N THR A 37 2.41 4.61 10.36
CA THR A 37 3.16 4.67 9.10
C THR A 37 4.55 5.27 9.31
N TYR A 38 4.66 6.42 10.00
CA TYR A 38 5.95 7.04 10.29
C TYR A 38 6.88 6.13 11.09
N ARG A 39 6.36 5.43 12.10
CA ARG A 39 7.16 4.47 12.88
C ARG A 39 7.59 3.26 12.05
N ALA A 40 6.73 2.76 11.16
CA ALA A 40 7.09 1.69 10.25
C ALA A 40 8.22 2.13 9.30
N MET A 41 8.15 3.32 8.71
CA MET A 41 9.20 3.86 7.87
C MET A 41 10.51 4.10 8.65
N ALA A 42 10.43 4.58 9.89
CA ALA A 42 11.59 4.70 10.78
C ALA A 42 12.24 3.33 11.05
N THR A 43 11.44 2.27 11.24
CA THR A 43 11.93 0.89 11.40
C THR A 43 12.76 0.46 10.19
N TYR A 44 12.30 0.73 8.97
CA TYR A 44 13.05 0.42 7.75
C TYR A 44 14.33 1.26 7.61
N HIS A 45 14.28 2.51 8.02
CA HIS A 45 15.44 3.41 7.96
C HIS A 45 16.54 3.00 8.95
N LEU A 46 16.15 2.65 10.16
CA LEU A 46 17.07 2.24 11.23
C LEU A 46 17.55 0.79 11.11
N GLY A 47 16.78 -0.08 10.41
CA GLY A 47 17.01 -1.52 10.44
C GLY A 47 16.70 -2.17 11.80
N ILE A 48 16.01 -1.44 12.69
CA ILE A 48 15.67 -1.84 14.05
C ILE A 48 14.17 -1.63 14.25
N ASN A 49 13.47 -2.58 14.87
CA ASN A 49 12.04 -2.44 15.13
C ASN A 49 11.77 -1.33 16.17
N VAL A 50 11.08 -0.27 15.74
CA VAL A 50 10.65 0.86 16.58
C VAL A 50 9.17 1.18 16.37
N ARG A 51 8.36 0.19 15.96
CA ARG A 51 6.94 0.36 15.60
C ARG A 51 6.07 0.80 16.76
N THR A 52 6.39 0.31 17.95
CA THR A 52 5.76 0.74 19.20
C THR A 52 6.74 1.51 20.07
N LYS A 53 6.22 2.20 21.08
CA LYS A 53 7.09 2.86 22.08
C LYS A 53 7.87 1.86 22.89
N ASP A 54 7.28 0.69 23.14
CA ASP A 54 7.95 -0.39 23.87
C ASP A 54 9.08 -0.98 23.05
N ASP A 55 8.87 -1.27 21.75
CA ASP A 55 9.93 -1.73 20.85
C ASP A 55 11.12 -0.75 20.83
N ALA A 56 10.86 0.56 20.70
CA ALA A 56 11.91 1.58 20.69
C ALA A 56 12.68 1.61 22.00
N ARG A 57 11.97 1.58 23.14
CA ARG A 57 12.59 1.56 24.47
C ARG A 57 13.46 0.31 24.66
N ASP A 58 12.95 -0.86 24.29
CA ASP A 58 13.66 -2.12 24.44
C ASP A 58 14.90 -2.19 23.54
N ALA A 59 14.86 -1.51 22.39
CA ALA A 59 16.00 -1.31 21.50
C ALA A 59 16.97 -0.18 21.96
N GLY A 60 16.65 0.55 23.02
CA GLY A 60 17.46 1.67 23.51
C GLY A 60 17.39 2.92 22.62
N ILE A 61 16.37 3.05 21.78
CA ILE A 61 16.16 4.17 20.85
C ILE A 61 15.19 5.17 21.48
N SER A 62 15.60 6.43 21.54
CA SER A 62 14.75 7.50 22.07
C SER A 62 13.61 7.86 21.11
N GLU A 63 12.49 8.40 21.63
CA GLU A 63 11.40 8.90 20.78
C GLU A 63 11.88 10.03 19.84
N GLU A 64 12.84 10.83 20.25
CA GLU A 64 13.45 11.87 19.42
C GLU A 64 14.19 11.26 18.23
N ASP A 65 14.93 10.17 18.44
CA ASP A 65 15.65 9.47 17.37
C ASP A 65 14.67 8.76 16.42
N VAL A 66 13.57 8.20 16.94
CA VAL A 66 12.50 7.66 16.10
C VAL A 66 11.88 8.74 15.20
N ILE A 67 11.64 9.95 15.73
CA ILE A 67 11.12 11.07 14.94
C ILE A 67 12.13 11.48 13.85
N LYS A 68 13.40 11.63 14.20
CA LYS A 68 14.46 11.94 13.23
C LYS A 68 14.57 10.88 12.14
N ALA A 69 14.51 9.60 12.52
CA ALA A 69 14.54 8.49 11.59
C ALA A 69 13.29 8.48 10.66
N ALA A 70 12.11 8.77 11.18
CA ALA A 70 10.90 8.90 10.38
C ALA A 70 11.00 10.06 9.38
N GLN A 71 11.51 11.22 9.81
CA GLN A 71 11.75 12.37 8.92
C GLN A 71 12.76 12.04 7.81
N ALA A 72 13.83 11.33 8.15
CA ALA A 72 14.82 10.88 7.18
C ALA A 72 14.23 9.85 6.21
N ALA A 73 13.45 8.87 6.72
CA ALA A 73 12.81 7.83 5.91
C ALA A 73 11.78 8.39 4.93
N THR A 74 11.02 9.40 5.34
CA THR A 74 10.00 10.05 4.49
C THR A 74 10.60 11.11 3.57
N GLN A 75 11.88 11.40 3.71
CA GLN A 75 12.56 12.43 2.92
C GLN A 75 11.83 13.79 2.96
N GLY A 76 11.30 14.16 4.12
CA GLY A 76 10.59 15.42 4.33
C GLY A 76 9.33 15.55 3.45
N GLU A 77 9.30 16.57 2.60
CA GLU A 77 8.13 16.88 1.75
C GLU A 77 7.92 15.91 0.57
N ARG A 78 8.79 14.90 0.39
CA ARG A 78 8.66 13.93 -0.71
C ARG A 78 7.67 12.82 -0.43
N THR A 79 7.21 12.68 0.81
CA THR A 79 6.18 11.72 1.21
C THR A 79 4.96 12.43 1.78
N ILE A 80 3.81 12.21 1.17
CA ILE A 80 2.55 12.76 1.65
C ILE A 80 1.68 11.61 2.14
N ILE A 81 1.16 11.72 3.36
CA ILE A 81 0.31 10.69 3.96
C ILE A 81 -1.08 11.25 4.18
N PHE A 82 -2.08 10.60 3.58
CA PHE A 82 -3.48 10.87 3.81
C PHE A 82 -4.08 9.80 4.71
N GLU A 83 -4.79 10.23 5.74
CA GLU A 83 -5.65 9.36 6.52
C GLU A 83 -7.07 9.46 5.96
N MET A 84 -7.56 8.38 5.40
CA MET A 84 -8.93 8.29 4.94
C MET A 84 -9.79 7.63 6.02
N ARG A 85 -10.91 8.26 6.35
CA ARG A 85 -11.86 7.69 7.30
C ARG A 85 -12.89 6.84 6.55
N GLY A 86 -13.31 5.73 7.17
CA GLY A 86 -14.20 4.75 6.55
C GLY A 86 -15.62 5.25 6.19
N HIS A 87 -15.93 6.52 6.42
CA HIS A 87 -17.19 7.17 6.02
C HIS A 87 -17.06 8.03 4.76
N ASP A 88 -15.85 8.12 4.19
CA ASP A 88 -15.64 8.90 2.99
C ASP A 88 -16.20 8.16 1.77
N ASP A 89 -16.76 8.93 0.84
CA ASP A 89 -17.17 8.41 -0.47
C ASP A 89 -15.95 7.81 -1.18
N PRO A 90 -16.00 6.54 -1.64
CA PRO A 90 -14.88 5.90 -2.37
C PRO A 90 -14.40 6.71 -3.58
N LEU A 91 -15.28 7.47 -4.23
CA LEU A 91 -14.91 8.28 -5.39
C LEU A 91 -14.04 9.49 -5.02
N LYS A 92 -14.08 9.96 -3.76
CA LYS A 92 -13.13 10.97 -3.27
C LYS A 92 -11.67 10.52 -3.34
N LEU A 93 -11.43 9.21 -3.40
CA LEU A 93 -10.09 8.68 -3.62
C LEU A 93 -9.46 9.23 -4.91
N LEU A 94 -10.26 9.42 -5.96
CA LEU A 94 -9.81 10.02 -7.22
C LEU A 94 -9.34 11.48 -7.02
N ASP A 95 -10.01 12.23 -6.15
CA ASP A 95 -9.63 13.62 -5.84
C ASP A 95 -8.31 13.65 -5.06
N TYR A 96 -8.11 12.74 -4.10
CA TYR A 96 -6.83 12.61 -3.39
C TYR A 96 -5.68 12.23 -4.34
N VAL A 97 -5.94 11.35 -5.30
CA VAL A 97 -4.95 10.99 -6.32
C VAL A 97 -4.62 12.18 -7.22
N ARG A 98 -5.63 12.92 -7.69
CA ARG A 98 -5.41 14.17 -8.47
C ARG A 98 -4.61 15.19 -7.68
N LEU A 99 -4.99 15.44 -6.43
CA LEU A 99 -4.30 16.37 -5.54
C LEU A 99 -2.84 15.95 -5.34
N SER A 100 -2.59 14.67 -5.06
CA SER A 100 -1.25 14.12 -4.86
C SER A 100 -0.35 14.33 -6.08
N ALA A 101 -0.86 14.04 -7.27
CA ALA A 101 -0.10 14.17 -8.50
C ALA A 101 0.06 15.63 -8.93
N SER A 102 -1.04 16.40 -8.99
CA SER A 102 -1.04 17.72 -9.62
C SER A 102 -0.49 18.83 -8.71
N VAL A 103 -0.67 18.71 -7.40
CA VAL A 103 -0.23 19.74 -6.43
C VAL A 103 1.08 19.37 -5.77
N TYR A 104 1.20 18.10 -5.35
CA TYR A 104 2.38 17.64 -4.62
C TYR A 104 3.43 16.95 -5.51
N GLY A 105 3.11 16.70 -6.77
CA GLY A 105 4.03 16.09 -7.73
C GLY A 105 4.35 14.61 -7.44
N ALA A 106 3.43 13.90 -6.78
CA ALA A 106 3.63 12.48 -6.48
C ALA A 106 3.64 11.65 -7.79
N GLY A 107 4.74 10.97 -8.05
CA GLY A 107 4.89 10.05 -9.19
C GLY A 107 4.34 8.66 -8.91
N PHE A 108 4.26 8.28 -7.62
CA PHE A 108 3.69 7.01 -7.18
C PHE A 108 2.71 7.23 -6.04
N ILE A 109 1.59 6.51 -6.08
CA ILE A 109 0.52 6.61 -5.09
C ILE A 109 0.17 5.20 -4.61
N PHE A 110 0.30 4.96 -3.30
CA PHE A 110 -0.01 3.69 -2.65
C PHE A 110 -1.36 3.78 -1.95
N ILE A 111 -2.21 2.79 -2.17
CA ILE A 111 -3.57 2.73 -1.63
C ILE A 111 -3.75 1.42 -0.87
N ASP A 112 -3.76 1.49 0.46
CA ASP A 112 -3.87 0.34 1.36
C ASP A 112 -5.12 0.49 2.25
N HIS A 113 -6.14 -0.32 2.13
CA HIS A 113 -6.60 -1.18 1.03
C HIS A 113 -8.02 -0.75 0.66
N VAL A 114 -8.25 -0.63 -0.62
CA VAL A 114 -9.45 0.00 -1.19
C VAL A 114 -10.77 -0.72 -0.87
N GLN A 115 -10.73 -2.02 -0.58
CA GLN A 115 -11.94 -2.79 -0.26
C GLN A 115 -12.68 -2.25 0.97
N ARG A 116 -11.97 -1.61 1.90
CA ARG A 116 -12.61 -1.04 3.08
C ARG A 116 -13.60 0.07 2.74
N LEU A 117 -13.24 0.95 1.80
CA LEU A 117 -14.15 2.00 1.34
C LEU A 117 -15.41 1.44 0.66
N ALA A 118 -15.21 0.44 -0.21
CA ALA A 118 -16.33 -0.20 -0.89
C ALA A 118 -17.31 -0.88 0.08
N TYR A 119 -16.77 -1.50 1.13
CA TYR A 119 -17.59 -2.16 2.15
C TYR A 119 -18.44 -1.20 2.98
N LEU A 120 -17.91 -0.02 3.29
CA LEU A 120 -18.56 0.95 4.16
C LEU A 120 -19.61 1.81 3.45
N SER A 121 -19.49 1.93 2.12
CA SER A 121 -20.36 2.79 1.30
C SER A 121 -21.45 2.04 0.55
N SER A 122 -21.42 0.70 0.55
CA SER A 122 -22.34 -0.12 -0.24
C SER A 122 -23.32 -0.90 0.62
N THR A 123 -24.56 -0.99 0.16
CA THR A 123 -25.62 -1.82 0.75
C THR A 123 -25.51 -3.27 0.24
N GLY A 124 -24.39 -3.96 0.55
CA GLY A 124 -24.20 -5.37 0.20
C GLY A 124 -23.08 -5.64 -0.79
N VAL A 125 -22.89 -6.93 -1.12
CA VAL A 125 -21.76 -7.44 -1.94
C VAL A 125 -21.77 -6.87 -3.36
N ASP A 126 -22.94 -6.80 -3.99
CA ASP A 126 -23.08 -6.30 -5.38
C ASP A 126 -22.73 -4.81 -5.47
N GLY A 127 -23.12 -4.04 -4.45
CA GLY A 127 -22.76 -2.63 -4.35
C GLY A 127 -21.25 -2.43 -4.20
N ALA A 128 -20.59 -3.24 -3.38
CA ALA A 128 -19.13 -3.19 -3.21
C ALA A 128 -18.40 -3.49 -4.52
N THR A 129 -18.82 -4.52 -5.24
CA THR A 129 -18.23 -4.89 -6.53
C THR A 129 -18.40 -3.78 -7.56
N SER A 130 -19.59 -3.19 -7.67
CA SER A 130 -19.88 -2.09 -8.61
C SER A 130 -19.02 -0.86 -8.32
N VAL A 131 -18.87 -0.49 -7.05
CA VAL A 131 -18.03 0.64 -6.62
C VAL A 131 -16.56 0.39 -7.00
N LEU A 132 -16.04 -0.81 -6.71
CA LEU A 132 -14.65 -1.15 -7.03
C LEU A 132 -14.39 -1.22 -8.53
N THR A 133 -15.37 -1.70 -9.32
CA THR A 133 -15.27 -1.71 -10.78
C THR A 133 -15.17 -0.29 -11.33
N THR A 134 -16.07 0.59 -10.88
CA THR A 134 -16.07 2.00 -11.30
C THR A 134 -14.77 2.70 -10.88
N LEU A 135 -14.33 2.46 -9.64
CA LEU A 135 -13.10 3.04 -9.12
C LEU A 135 -11.87 2.56 -9.90
N GLY A 136 -11.77 1.26 -10.19
CA GLY A 136 -10.67 0.67 -10.93
C GLY A 136 -10.50 1.28 -12.32
N SER A 137 -11.59 1.33 -13.08
CA SER A 137 -11.57 1.87 -14.44
C SER A 137 -11.22 3.37 -14.44
N ARG A 138 -11.84 4.18 -13.57
CA ARG A 138 -11.51 5.62 -13.45
C ARG A 138 -10.09 5.85 -12.97
N MET A 139 -9.57 5.00 -12.07
CA MET A 139 -8.21 5.11 -11.59
C MET A 139 -7.19 4.76 -12.68
N ALA A 140 -7.44 3.73 -13.48
CA ALA A 140 -6.58 3.37 -14.60
C ALA A 140 -6.51 4.49 -15.65
N GLN A 141 -7.66 5.15 -15.92
CA GLN A 141 -7.69 6.33 -16.78
C GLN A 141 -6.89 7.49 -16.17
N LEU A 142 -7.13 7.81 -14.91
CA LEU A 142 -6.46 8.90 -14.19
C LEU A 142 -4.94 8.69 -14.11
N ALA A 143 -4.49 7.47 -13.87
CA ALA A 143 -3.06 7.13 -13.83
C ALA A 143 -2.38 7.42 -15.19
N LYS A 144 -3.06 7.13 -16.31
CA LYS A 144 -2.56 7.45 -17.66
C LYS A 144 -2.56 8.95 -17.93
N GLU A 145 -3.65 9.65 -17.57
CA GLU A 145 -3.79 11.11 -17.79
C GLU A 145 -2.71 11.89 -17.03
N LEU A 146 -2.38 11.47 -15.81
CA LEU A 146 -1.42 12.15 -14.94
C LEU A 146 0.01 11.58 -15.05
N ASN A 147 0.21 10.52 -15.82
CA ASN A 147 1.48 9.80 -15.97
C ASN A 147 2.08 9.39 -14.63
N ILE A 148 1.29 8.72 -13.79
CA ILE A 148 1.66 8.27 -12.44
C ILE A 148 1.52 6.76 -12.29
N GLY A 149 2.28 6.19 -11.33
CA GLY A 149 2.09 4.83 -10.86
C GLY A 149 1.07 4.79 -9.72
N VAL A 150 0.04 3.95 -9.84
CA VAL A 150 -0.90 3.71 -8.74
C VAL A 150 -0.78 2.25 -8.31
N VAL A 151 -0.51 2.04 -7.03
CA VAL A 151 -0.32 0.73 -6.42
C VAL A 151 -1.48 0.45 -5.47
N PHE A 152 -2.28 -0.56 -5.82
CA PHE A 152 -3.35 -1.04 -4.95
C PHE A 152 -2.90 -2.25 -4.15
N ILE A 153 -3.18 -2.21 -2.85
CA ILE A 153 -3.06 -3.37 -1.99
C ILE A 153 -4.45 -3.97 -1.82
N SER A 154 -4.56 -5.25 -2.18
CA SER A 154 -5.82 -5.99 -2.14
C SER A 154 -5.70 -7.24 -1.28
N GLN A 155 -6.77 -7.59 -0.60
CA GLN A 155 -6.89 -8.88 0.07
C GLN A 155 -7.49 -9.90 -0.90
N VAL A 156 -6.95 -11.11 -0.87
CA VAL A 156 -7.52 -12.24 -1.60
C VAL A 156 -8.38 -13.11 -0.67
N ASN A 157 -9.34 -13.80 -1.24
CA ASN A 157 -10.10 -14.84 -0.55
C ASN A 157 -9.23 -16.09 -0.33
N ASP A 158 -9.72 -17.05 0.43
CA ASP A 158 -9.04 -18.33 0.65
C ASP A 158 -8.83 -19.11 -0.67
N ASP A 159 -9.67 -18.86 -1.69
CA ASP A 159 -9.52 -19.40 -3.05
C ASP A 159 -8.44 -18.67 -3.88
N GLY A 160 -7.68 -17.75 -3.29
CA GLY A 160 -6.66 -16.95 -4.00
C GLY A 160 -7.20 -15.89 -4.95
N ARG A 161 -8.52 -15.67 -5.00
CA ARG A 161 -9.15 -14.65 -5.83
C ARG A 161 -9.26 -13.33 -5.07
N THR A 162 -9.10 -12.23 -5.79
CA THR A 162 -9.25 -10.89 -5.20
C THR A 162 -10.67 -10.69 -4.68
N LYS A 163 -10.81 -10.44 -3.39
CA LYS A 163 -12.10 -10.26 -2.75
C LYS A 163 -12.78 -8.99 -3.30
N TYR A 164 -13.89 -9.17 -4.02
CA TYR A 164 -14.68 -8.09 -4.63
C TYR A 164 -13.97 -7.20 -5.66
N ALA A 165 -12.78 -7.56 -6.13
CA ALA A 165 -11.95 -6.66 -6.93
C ALA A 165 -11.34 -7.30 -8.19
N ALA A 166 -12.02 -8.29 -8.80
CA ALA A 166 -11.59 -8.89 -10.07
C ALA A 166 -11.37 -7.81 -11.16
N SER A 167 -12.21 -6.77 -11.16
CA SER A 167 -12.07 -5.64 -12.08
C SER A 167 -10.80 -4.81 -11.84
N LEU A 168 -10.28 -4.73 -10.62
CA LEU A 168 -8.98 -4.09 -10.35
C LEU A 168 -7.84 -4.90 -10.98
N GLU A 169 -7.90 -6.23 -10.93
CA GLU A 169 -6.93 -7.10 -11.60
C GLU A 169 -7.01 -6.97 -13.13
N GLU A 170 -8.23 -6.83 -13.68
CA GLU A 170 -8.43 -6.63 -15.12
C GLU A 170 -7.80 -5.33 -15.60
N GLU A 171 -7.96 -4.23 -14.89
CA GLU A 171 -7.39 -2.93 -15.22
C GLU A 171 -5.88 -2.83 -14.93
N ALA A 172 -5.38 -3.56 -13.95
CA ALA A 172 -3.97 -3.52 -13.58
C ALA A 172 -3.05 -3.92 -14.73
N ILE A 173 -1.90 -3.25 -14.82
CA ILE A 173 -0.83 -3.54 -15.79
C ILE A 173 0.04 -4.68 -15.28
N ILE A 174 0.31 -4.69 -13.97
CA ILE A 174 1.09 -5.71 -13.26
C ILE A 174 0.26 -6.17 -12.07
N CYS A 175 0.16 -7.50 -11.88
CA CYS A 175 -0.39 -8.11 -10.67
C CYS A 175 0.67 -8.98 -10.02
N ILE A 176 0.88 -8.76 -8.72
CA ILE A 176 1.81 -9.56 -7.91
C ILE A 176 1.00 -10.20 -6.79
N LYS A 177 1.05 -11.51 -6.69
CA LYS A 177 0.53 -12.26 -5.55
C LYS A 177 1.65 -12.53 -4.56
N LEU A 178 1.31 -12.44 -3.29
CA LEU A 178 2.20 -12.79 -2.20
C LEU A 178 1.75 -14.13 -1.63
N GLU A 179 2.65 -15.09 -1.60
CA GLU A 179 2.44 -16.42 -1.05
C GLU A 179 3.39 -16.66 0.11
N ARG A 180 2.90 -17.22 1.19
CA ARG A 180 3.66 -17.54 2.39
C ARG A 180 3.01 -18.71 3.09
N ASP A 181 3.79 -19.71 3.43
CA ASP A 181 3.35 -20.83 4.23
C ASP A 181 3.54 -20.52 5.73
N VAL A 182 2.49 -19.92 6.31
CA VAL A 182 2.49 -19.53 7.74
C VAL A 182 2.32 -20.71 8.68
N GLU A 183 1.95 -21.89 8.16
CA GLU A 183 1.74 -23.13 8.92
C GLU A 183 2.94 -24.08 8.81
N SER A 184 3.97 -23.71 8.04
CA SER A 184 5.18 -24.52 7.89
C SER A 184 5.87 -24.76 9.25
N GLU A 185 6.33 -25.98 9.47
CA GLU A 185 7.19 -26.31 10.63
C GLU A 185 8.63 -25.78 10.45
N ASP A 186 9.03 -25.47 9.22
CA ASP A 186 10.31 -24.82 8.92
C ASP A 186 10.19 -23.31 9.12
N GLU A 187 10.91 -22.79 10.11
CA GLU A 187 10.91 -21.37 10.47
C GLU A 187 11.35 -20.46 9.30
N ILE A 188 12.23 -20.93 8.43
CA ILE A 188 12.67 -20.17 7.24
C ILE A 188 11.51 -20.06 6.26
N LEU A 189 10.85 -21.15 5.93
CA LEU A 189 9.69 -21.15 5.04
C LEU A 189 8.53 -20.35 5.63
N GLN A 190 8.27 -20.52 6.92
CA GLN A 190 7.26 -19.76 7.64
C GLN A 190 7.50 -18.24 7.56
N ASN A 191 8.76 -17.79 7.50
CA ASN A 191 9.15 -16.39 7.41
C ASN A 191 9.52 -15.92 5.99
N THR A 192 9.38 -16.78 4.98
CA THR A 192 9.64 -16.45 3.59
C THR A 192 8.35 -16.09 2.87
N THR A 193 8.34 -14.94 2.18
CA THR A 193 7.24 -14.53 1.30
C THR A 193 7.69 -14.63 -0.15
N THR A 194 6.97 -15.40 -0.94
CA THR A 194 7.21 -15.56 -2.38
C THR A 194 6.40 -14.55 -3.15
N PHE A 195 7.03 -13.88 -4.12
CA PHE A 195 6.38 -12.97 -5.06
C PHE A 195 6.08 -13.73 -6.34
N VAL A 196 4.81 -13.89 -6.65
CA VAL A 196 4.34 -14.52 -7.90
C VAL A 196 3.82 -13.42 -8.82
N ILE A 197 4.45 -13.26 -9.97
CA ILE A 197 4.00 -12.30 -11.00
C ILE A 197 2.88 -12.98 -11.79
N ASP A 198 1.65 -12.66 -11.43
CA ASP A 198 0.43 -13.25 -12.04
C ASP A 198 0.04 -12.55 -13.34
N LYS A 199 0.40 -11.27 -13.49
CA LYS A 199 0.16 -10.47 -14.68
C LYS A 199 1.29 -9.48 -14.91
N ASN A 200 1.76 -9.38 -16.15
CA ASN A 200 2.82 -8.45 -16.53
C ASN A 200 2.68 -8.07 -18.00
N ARG A 201 1.78 -7.13 -18.30
CA ARG A 201 1.50 -6.70 -19.69
C ARG A 201 2.73 -6.13 -20.40
N PRO A 202 3.61 -5.30 -19.77
CA PRO A 202 4.74 -4.69 -20.48
C PRO A 202 5.79 -5.69 -20.94
N PHE A 203 6.01 -6.77 -20.19
CA PHE A 203 7.14 -7.67 -20.42
C PHE A 203 6.71 -9.10 -20.77
N ALA A 204 5.42 -9.41 -20.70
CA ALA A 204 4.84 -10.74 -20.98
C ALA A 204 5.53 -11.91 -20.24
N LYS A 205 6.17 -11.64 -19.10
CA LYS A 205 6.83 -12.63 -18.23
C LYS A 205 6.02 -12.83 -16.99
N LEU A 206 5.78 -14.07 -16.63
CA LEU A 206 5.09 -14.54 -15.43
C LEU A 206 6.03 -15.43 -14.62
N GLY A 207 5.78 -15.60 -13.32
CA GLY A 207 6.52 -16.48 -12.44
C GLY A 207 6.65 -15.97 -11.02
#